data_f2a6a23fd081e723d2b72dc1e5ffe55c
#
_entry.id   f2a6a23fd081e723d2b72dc1e5ffe55c
#
_cell.length_a   1.000
_cell.length_b   1.000
_cell.length_c   1.000
_cell.angle_alpha   90.00
_cell.angle_beta   90.00
_cell.angle_gamma   90.00
#
_symmetry.space_group_name_H-M   'P 1'
#
loop_
_entity.id
_entity.type
_entity.pdbx_description
1 polymer ?
#
loop_
_entity_poly.entity_id
_entity_poly.type
_entity_poly.pdbx_seq_one_letter_code
_entity_poly.pdbx_strand_id
1 'polypeptide(L)'
;QGIDIKTDTMVLDISDSRLIQAVNPTDGYLSIQAGAIVLAMGCRERTRGAIGIPGTRPAGVYTAGCAQRFVNIEGCMPGRRVVILGSGDIGLIMARRLTLEGAKVLACVELQPYSGGLQRNITQCLEDFGIPLYLSHTVTDIRGDKRVEQVVVSAVDDSRRPVPGSEMVFDCDTLLLSVGLIPENELSRQAGVELDPRTNGPRVYENMETSLSGVFACGNVVHVHDLVDFVTMESTRAGEAAAAYLQGDARGGPALEVPIRAGEGVTYTVPQVI
;
A
#
# COMPACT_ATOMS: atom_id res chain seq x y z
N GLN A 1 9.56 7.69 30.67
CA GLN A 1 10.34 8.41 29.66
C GLN A 1 9.35 9.03 28.71
N GLY A 2 9.33 10.37 28.64
CA GLY A 2 8.25 11.17 28.11
C GLY A 2 8.07 11.15 26.59
N ILE A 3 7.48 10.09 26.07
CA ILE A 3 6.91 10.10 24.72
C ILE A 3 5.44 10.51 24.85
N ASP A 4 5.08 11.63 24.23
CA ASP A 4 3.69 12.08 24.13
C ASP A 4 3.05 11.43 22.90
N ILE A 5 2.06 10.57 23.11
CA ILE A 5 1.32 9.89 22.06
C ILE A 5 -0.03 10.57 21.91
N LYS A 6 -0.27 11.20 20.76
CA LYS A 6 -1.54 11.83 20.42
C LYS A 6 -2.34 10.91 19.50
N THR A 7 -3.27 10.15 20.06
CA THR A 7 -4.25 9.35 19.33
C THR A 7 -5.35 10.24 18.75
N ASP A 8 -6.12 9.72 17.80
CA ASP A 8 -7.22 10.41 17.12
C ASP A 8 -6.83 11.80 16.58
N THR A 9 -5.55 11.95 16.20
CA THR A 9 -4.97 13.21 15.72
C THR A 9 -4.65 13.12 14.24
N MET A 10 -5.23 14.03 13.46
CA MET A 10 -4.98 14.17 12.02
C MET A 10 -3.96 15.29 11.79
N VAL A 11 -2.83 14.96 11.18
CA VAL A 11 -1.90 15.97 10.65
C VAL A 11 -2.49 16.53 9.35
N LEU A 12 -2.60 17.84 9.28
CA LEU A 12 -3.19 18.56 8.16
C LEU A 12 -2.14 19.12 7.20
N ASP A 13 -1.00 19.54 7.77
CA ASP A 13 0.06 20.20 7.01
C ASP A 13 1.41 20.05 7.70
N ILE A 14 2.47 20.04 6.90
CA ILE A 14 3.87 20.10 7.34
C ILE A 14 4.57 21.13 6.46
N SER A 15 5.09 22.20 7.07
CA SER A 15 5.87 23.20 6.33
C SER A 15 7.33 22.79 6.17
N ASP A 16 8.02 23.44 5.23
CA ASP A 16 9.47 23.34 5.02
C ASP A 16 10.30 23.74 6.27
N SER A 17 9.76 24.62 7.11
CA SER A 17 10.34 25.01 8.39
C SER A 17 10.05 24.04 9.54
N ARG A 18 9.49 22.87 9.26
CA ARG A 18 9.09 21.84 10.24
C ARG A 18 8.00 22.27 11.22
N LEU A 19 7.14 23.16 10.82
CA LEU A 19 5.92 23.47 11.54
C LEU A 19 4.83 22.46 11.13
N ILE A 20 4.32 21.70 12.12
CA ILE A 20 3.27 20.70 11.92
C ILE A 20 1.95 21.29 12.37
N GLN A 21 0.94 21.22 11.53
CA GLN A 21 -0.45 21.57 11.86
C GLN A 21 -1.28 20.31 11.96
N ALA A 22 -2.00 20.16 13.08
CA ALA A 22 -2.80 18.98 13.34
C ALA A 22 -4.11 19.34 14.04
N VAL A 23 -5.05 18.40 14.06
CA VAL A 23 -6.34 18.56 14.74
C VAL A 23 -6.73 17.27 15.42
N ASN A 24 -7.28 17.36 16.61
CA ASN A 24 -7.94 16.26 17.30
C ASN A 24 -9.17 16.73 18.11
N PRO A 25 -10.04 15.80 18.56
CA PRO A 25 -11.23 16.17 19.32
C PRO A 25 -10.96 16.79 20.71
N THR A 26 -9.81 16.49 21.31
CA THR A 26 -9.48 16.91 22.70
C THR A 26 -8.80 18.26 22.73
N ASP A 27 -7.74 18.41 21.93
CA ASP A 27 -6.88 19.61 21.97
C ASP A 27 -7.31 20.66 20.90
N GLY A 28 -8.21 20.28 20.00
CA GLY A 28 -8.63 21.12 18.87
C GLY A 28 -7.51 21.25 17.83
N TYR A 29 -7.25 22.47 17.40
CA TYR A 29 -6.20 22.76 16.42
C TYR A 29 -4.84 22.92 17.11
N LEU A 30 -3.85 22.18 16.64
CA LEU A 30 -2.49 22.15 17.17
C LEU A 30 -1.51 22.72 16.16
N SER A 31 -0.55 23.48 16.67
CA SER A 31 0.59 23.99 15.91
C SER A 31 1.86 23.59 16.66
N ILE A 32 2.67 22.71 16.09
CA ILE A 32 3.82 22.09 16.72
C ILE A 32 5.07 22.42 15.92
N GLN A 33 5.99 23.18 16.52
CA GLN A 33 7.32 23.41 15.95
C GLN A 33 8.23 22.24 16.32
N ALA A 34 8.63 21.45 15.32
CA ALA A 34 9.50 20.30 15.50
C ALA A 34 10.98 20.67 15.25
N GLY A 35 11.89 20.07 16.01
CA GLY A 35 13.32 20.13 15.73
C GLY A 35 13.73 19.20 14.61
N ALA A 36 13.11 18.00 14.54
CA ALA A 36 13.20 17.04 13.45
C ALA A 36 11.87 16.34 13.26
N ILE A 37 11.62 15.79 12.07
CA ILE A 37 10.40 15.03 11.72
C ILE A 37 10.80 13.68 11.15
N VAL A 38 10.12 12.60 11.58
CA VAL A 38 10.21 11.29 10.95
C VAL A 38 8.86 10.96 10.32
N LEU A 39 8.82 10.88 9.01
CA LEU A 39 7.64 10.50 8.23
C LEU A 39 7.50 8.98 8.22
N ALA A 40 6.47 8.45 8.86
CA ALA A 40 6.22 7.02 8.98
C ALA A 40 4.74 6.68 8.69
N MET A 41 4.15 7.37 7.70
CA MET A 41 2.71 7.33 7.39
C MET A 41 2.28 6.05 6.66
N GLY A 42 3.23 5.21 6.24
CA GLY A 42 2.95 3.95 5.58
C GLY A 42 2.44 4.12 4.15
N CYS A 43 1.50 3.28 3.77
CA CYS A 43 0.93 3.21 2.44
C CYS A 43 -0.57 2.97 2.49
N ARG A 44 -1.27 3.25 1.38
CA ARG A 44 -2.68 2.93 1.17
C ARG A 44 -2.85 1.93 0.03
N GLU A 45 -3.92 1.18 0.04
CA GLU A 45 -4.24 0.23 -1.02
C GLU A 45 -4.71 0.94 -2.30
N ARG A 46 -4.36 0.38 -3.45
CA ARG A 46 -4.92 0.81 -4.74
C ARG A 46 -6.40 0.46 -4.81
N THR A 47 -7.21 1.47 -5.06
CA THR A 47 -8.65 1.33 -5.22
C THR A 47 -9.03 1.01 -6.67
N ARG A 48 -10.30 0.68 -6.90
CA ARG A 48 -10.88 0.53 -8.23
C ARG A 48 -10.56 1.71 -9.15
N GLY A 49 -10.65 2.94 -8.61
CA GLY A 49 -10.36 4.16 -9.38
C GLY A 49 -8.90 4.26 -9.81
N ALA A 50 -7.97 3.81 -8.97
CA ALA A 50 -6.54 3.85 -9.26
C ALA A 50 -6.13 2.89 -10.40
N ILE A 51 -6.87 1.81 -10.62
CA ILE A 51 -6.61 0.83 -11.69
C ILE A 51 -7.63 0.89 -12.83
N GLY A 52 -8.61 1.79 -12.75
CA GLY A 52 -9.52 2.10 -13.86
C GLY A 52 -10.45 0.98 -14.29
N ILE A 53 -10.91 0.07 -13.39
CA ILE A 53 -11.82 -1.02 -13.78
C ILE A 53 -13.16 -0.46 -14.30
N PRO A 54 -13.58 -0.81 -15.53
CA PRO A 54 -14.84 -0.37 -16.11
C PRO A 54 -16.08 -0.91 -15.40
N GLY A 55 -17.25 -0.49 -15.85
CA GLY A 55 -18.56 -0.98 -15.43
C GLY A 55 -19.30 -0.05 -14.47
N THR A 56 -20.42 -0.53 -13.94
CA THR A 56 -21.27 0.20 -12.99
C THR A 56 -20.56 0.39 -11.64
N ARG A 57 -21.08 1.26 -10.78
CA ARG A 57 -20.46 1.58 -9.47
C ARG A 57 -21.34 1.19 -8.28
N PRO A 58 -21.66 -0.11 -8.13
CA PRO A 58 -22.45 -0.61 -7.02
C PRO A 58 -21.62 -0.71 -5.74
N ALA A 59 -22.25 -0.90 -4.59
CA ALA A 59 -21.58 -1.38 -3.38
C ALA A 59 -21.04 -2.81 -3.60
N GLY A 60 -20.06 -3.24 -2.78
CA GLY A 60 -19.49 -4.59 -2.86
C GLY A 60 -18.11 -4.66 -3.50
N VAL A 61 -17.52 -3.52 -3.88
CA VAL A 61 -16.10 -3.46 -4.30
C VAL A 61 -15.28 -2.90 -3.15
N TYR A 62 -14.37 -3.70 -2.61
CA TYR A 62 -13.53 -3.35 -1.47
C TYR A 62 -12.05 -3.64 -1.76
N THR A 63 -11.16 -2.90 -1.12
CA THR A 63 -9.76 -3.34 -1.01
C THR A 63 -9.65 -4.47 0.00
N ALA A 64 -8.62 -5.30 -0.13
CA ALA A 64 -8.45 -6.48 0.72
C ALA A 64 -8.26 -6.10 2.21
N GLY A 65 -7.51 -5.04 2.51
CA GLY A 65 -7.33 -4.54 3.87
C GLY A 65 -8.61 -3.94 4.47
N CYS A 66 -9.42 -3.25 3.67
CA CYS A 66 -10.74 -2.79 4.11
C CYS A 66 -11.64 -3.97 4.49
N ALA A 67 -11.68 -5.01 3.66
CA ALA A 67 -12.44 -6.22 3.97
C ALA A 67 -11.88 -6.97 5.20
N GLN A 68 -10.55 -6.99 5.36
CA GLN A 68 -9.90 -7.55 6.54
C GLN A 68 -10.36 -6.83 7.82
N ARG A 69 -10.42 -5.51 7.79
CA ARG A 69 -10.94 -4.72 8.91
C ARG A 69 -12.39 -5.10 9.23
N PHE A 70 -13.27 -5.16 8.23
CA PHE A 70 -14.66 -5.55 8.44
C PHE A 70 -14.77 -6.90 9.15
N VAL A 71 -14.02 -7.90 8.69
CA VAL A 71 -14.10 -9.26 9.27
C VAL A 71 -13.44 -9.32 10.65
N ASN A 72 -12.22 -8.79 10.79
CA ASN A 72 -11.43 -9.02 11.99
C ASN A 72 -11.71 -8.04 13.13
N ILE A 73 -12.15 -6.82 12.84
CA ILE A 73 -12.36 -5.77 13.82
C ILE A 73 -13.86 -5.50 14.03
N GLU A 74 -14.62 -5.34 12.94
CA GLU A 74 -16.03 -4.96 13.01
C GLU A 74 -16.96 -6.20 13.12
N GLY A 75 -16.45 -7.42 12.92
CA GLY A 75 -17.25 -8.64 12.95
C GLY A 75 -18.30 -8.73 11.83
N CYS A 76 -18.05 -8.03 10.72
CA CYS A 76 -18.99 -7.93 9.59
C CYS A 76 -18.45 -8.63 8.36
N MET A 77 -19.31 -9.40 7.68
CA MET A 77 -18.96 -10.02 6.40
C MET A 77 -19.15 -9.03 5.24
N PRO A 78 -18.11 -8.75 4.42
CA PRO A 78 -18.24 -7.85 3.26
C PRO A 78 -19.13 -8.41 2.17
N GLY A 79 -19.27 -9.73 2.09
CA GLY A 79 -20.14 -10.44 1.15
C GLY A 79 -20.04 -11.95 1.28
N ARG A 80 -20.78 -12.67 0.44
CA ARG A 80 -20.89 -14.15 0.52
C ARG A 80 -20.33 -14.88 -0.69
N ARG A 81 -20.30 -14.23 -1.84
CA ARG A 81 -19.79 -14.78 -3.11
C ARG A 81 -18.73 -13.81 -3.63
N VAL A 82 -17.47 -14.18 -3.48
CA VAL A 82 -16.36 -13.25 -3.61
C VAL A 82 -15.47 -13.64 -4.79
N VAL A 83 -15.11 -12.65 -5.62
CA VAL A 83 -13.98 -12.72 -6.56
C VAL A 83 -12.88 -11.84 -6.01
N ILE A 84 -11.64 -12.30 -6.10
CA ILE A 84 -10.45 -11.55 -5.65
C ILE A 84 -9.59 -11.22 -6.85
N LEU A 85 -9.27 -9.94 -7.05
CA LEU A 85 -8.32 -9.48 -8.05
C LEU A 85 -6.98 -9.16 -7.37
N GLY A 86 -5.94 -9.85 -7.79
CA GLY A 86 -4.59 -9.82 -7.25
C GLY A 86 -4.27 -11.01 -6.35
N SER A 87 -3.13 -11.65 -6.58
CA SER A 87 -2.64 -12.84 -5.87
C SER A 87 -1.44 -12.56 -4.97
N GLY A 88 -1.29 -11.32 -4.51
CA GLY A 88 -0.37 -10.98 -3.43
C GLY A 88 -0.82 -11.59 -2.09
N ASP A 89 0.06 -11.66 -1.11
CA ASP A 89 -0.19 -12.35 0.18
C ASP A 89 -1.47 -11.89 0.87
N ILE A 90 -1.80 -10.60 0.86
CA ILE A 90 -3.02 -10.08 1.49
C ILE A 90 -4.26 -10.66 0.82
N GLY A 91 -4.28 -10.71 -0.53
CA GLY A 91 -5.38 -11.30 -1.30
C GLY A 91 -5.56 -12.79 -1.01
N LEU A 92 -4.46 -13.55 -0.96
CA LEU A 92 -4.44 -14.97 -0.63
C LEU A 92 -4.94 -15.23 0.79
N ILE A 93 -4.43 -14.49 1.78
CA ILE A 93 -4.84 -14.59 3.19
C ILE A 93 -6.33 -14.28 3.33
N MET A 94 -6.83 -13.27 2.61
CA MET A 94 -8.25 -12.94 2.65
C MET A 94 -9.12 -13.98 1.95
N ALA A 95 -8.64 -14.65 0.90
CA ALA A 95 -9.34 -15.79 0.29
C ALA A 95 -9.61 -16.89 1.34
N ARG A 96 -8.57 -17.28 2.05
CA ARG A 96 -8.67 -18.26 3.15
C ARG A 96 -9.58 -17.75 4.26
N ARG A 97 -9.36 -16.52 4.74
CA ARG A 97 -10.11 -15.94 5.86
C ARG A 97 -11.61 -15.88 5.58
N LEU A 98 -12.00 -15.36 4.43
CA LEU A 98 -13.42 -15.29 4.05
C LEU A 98 -14.05 -16.66 3.91
N THR A 99 -13.32 -17.65 3.38
CA THR A 99 -13.80 -19.02 3.27
C THR A 99 -14.06 -19.64 4.65
N LEU A 100 -13.15 -19.42 5.61
CA LEU A 100 -13.33 -19.90 6.99
C LEU A 100 -14.51 -19.24 7.70
N GLU A 101 -14.86 -18.02 7.33
CA GLU A 101 -16.05 -17.30 7.84
C GLU A 101 -17.34 -17.64 7.07
N GLY A 102 -17.28 -18.61 6.15
CA GLY A 102 -18.45 -19.14 5.45
C GLY A 102 -18.81 -18.43 4.13
N ALA A 103 -17.97 -17.55 3.61
CA ALA A 103 -18.14 -17.05 2.26
C ALA A 103 -17.63 -18.07 1.23
N LYS A 104 -18.17 -18.01 0.02
CA LYS A 104 -17.68 -18.76 -1.13
C LYS A 104 -16.76 -17.87 -1.96
N VAL A 105 -15.46 -18.09 -1.90
CA VAL A 105 -14.51 -17.46 -2.81
C VAL A 105 -14.54 -18.24 -4.13
N LEU A 106 -14.92 -17.55 -5.21
CA LEU A 106 -15.16 -18.15 -6.52
C LEU A 106 -13.91 -18.26 -7.37
N ALA A 107 -13.02 -17.25 -7.23
CA ALA A 107 -11.78 -17.16 -7.98
C ALA A 107 -10.81 -16.16 -7.34
N CYS A 108 -9.52 -16.45 -7.49
CA CYS A 108 -8.45 -15.47 -7.41
C CYS A 108 -7.92 -15.20 -8.83
N VAL A 109 -7.81 -13.93 -9.20
CA VAL A 109 -7.45 -13.49 -10.55
C VAL A 109 -6.17 -12.67 -10.50
N GLU A 110 -5.19 -13.01 -11.33
CA GLU A 110 -3.88 -12.36 -11.35
C GLU A 110 -3.51 -11.90 -12.75
N LEU A 111 -3.13 -10.64 -12.86
CA LEU A 111 -2.72 -10.01 -14.12
C LEU A 111 -1.41 -10.60 -14.68
N GLN A 112 -0.50 -10.98 -13.78
CA GLN A 112 0.79 -11.55 -14.16
C GLN A 112 0.66 -13.04 -14.52
N PRO A 113 1.62 -13.60 -15.28
CA PRO A 113 1.67 -15.04 -15.57
C PRO A 113 2.15 -15.87 -14.34
N TYR A 114 2.31 -15.24 -13.19
CA TYR A 114 2.72 -15.86 -11.93
C TYR A 114 2.05 -15.15 -10.75
N SER A 115 1.90 -15.87 -9.64
CA SER A 115 1.42 -15.27 -8.38
C SER A 115 2.50 -14.42 -7.73
N GLY A 116 2.12 -13.26 -7.20
CA GLY A 116 3.00 -12.39 -6.41
C GLY A 116 3.14 -12.81 -4.94
N GLY A 117 2.31 -13.74 -4.45
CA GLY A 117 2.34 -14.22 -3.09
C GLY A 117 3.35 -15.34 -2.85
N LEU A 118 3.68 -15.58 -1.59
CA LEU A 118 4.54 -16.68 -1.18
C LEU A 118 3.90 -18.03 -1.53
N GLN A 119 4.71 -19.00 -1.99
CA GLN A 119 4.24 -20.35 -2.34
C GLN A 119 3.43 -20.99 -1.22
N ARG A 120 3.86 -20.82 0.04
CA ARG A 120 3.12 -21.26 1.22
C ARG A 120 1.69 -20.75 1.26
N ASN A 121 1.49 -19.48 0.92
CA ASN A 121 0.16 -18.86 0.94
C ASN A 121 -0.68 -19.30 -0.26
N ILE A 122 -0.08 -19.59 -1.41
CA ILE A 122 -0.80 -20.19 -2.55
C ILE A 122 -1.40 -21.52 -2.12
N THR A 123 -0.59 -22.41 -1.55
CA THR A 123 -1.06 -23.72 -1.08
C THR A 123 -2.10 -23.60 0.04
N GLN A 124 -1.77 -22.92 1.12
CA GLN A 124 -2.63 -22.86 2.31
C GLN A 124 -3.90 -21.99 2.15
N CYS A 125 -3.93 -21.09 1.19
CA CYS A 125 -5.05 -20.16 1.04
C CYS A 125 -5.91 -20.43 -0.20
N LEU A 126 -5.38 -21.08 -1.23
CA LEU A 126 -6.14 -21.42 -2.43
C LEU A 126 -6.27 -22.93 -2.63
N GLU A 127 -5.16 -23.68 -2.72
CA GLU A 127 -5.17 -25.10 -3.05
C GLU A 127 -5.92 -25.93 -1.99
N ASP A 128 -5.65 -25.72 -0.71
CA ASP A 128 -6.32 -26.41 0.42
C ASP A 128 -7.84 -26.18 0.45
N PHE A 129 -8.30 -25.09 -0.14
CA PHE A 129 -9.73 -24.71 -0.21
C PHE A 129 -10.34 -24.91 -1.60
N GLY A 130 -9.58 -25.41 -2.57
CA GLY A 130 -10.05 -25.61 -3.94
C GLY A 130 -10.45 -24.31 -4.65
N ILE A 131 -9.83 -23.18 -4.30
CA ILE A 131 -10.08 -21.88 -4.92
C ILE A 131 -9.25 -21.76 -6.18
N PRO A 132 -9.85 -21.59 -7.37
CA PRO A 132 -9.10 -21.49 -8.62
C PRO A 132 -8.31 -20.18 -8.70
N LEU A 133 -7.07 -20.27 -9.21
CA LEU A 133 -6.20 -19.14 -9.54
C LEU A 133 -6.12 -18.99 -11.06
N TYR A 134 -6.56 -17.84 -11.57
CA TYR A 134 -6.46 -17.48 -12.98
C TYR A 134 -5.32 -16.50 -13.20
N LEU A 135 -4.20 -17.00 -13.70
CA LEU A 135 -3.02 -16.20 -14.08
C LEU A 135 -3.21 -15.60 -15.47
N SER A 136 -2.55 -14.48 -15.76
CA SER A 136 -2.72 -13.72 -17.01
C SER A 136 -4.18 -13.34 -17.29
N HIS A 137 -4.91 -12.98 -16.24
CA HIS A 137 -6.30 -12.55 -16.31
C HIS A 137 -6.52 -11.26 -15.52
N THR A 138 -7.54 -10.50 -15.90
CA THR A 138 -7.95 -9.31 -15.17
C THR A 138 -9.46 -9.13 -15.18
N VAL A 139 -9.97 -8.29 -14.27
CA VAL A 139 -11.38 -7.88 -14.28
C VAL A 139 -11.57 -6.79 -15.32
N THR A 140 -12.46 -7.04 -16.26
CA THR A 140 -12.75 -6.15 -17.41
C THR A 140 -14.08 -5.43 -17.30
N ASP A 141 -15.01 -5.90 -16.45
CA ASP A 141 -16.29 -5.24 -16.23
C ASP A 141 -16.87 -5.58 -14.86
N ILE A 142 -17.59 -4.64 -14.26
CA ILE A 142 -18.34 -4.83 -13.01
C ILE A 142 -19.80 -4.46 -13.28
N ARG A 143 -20.72 -5.39 -12.98
CA ARG A 143 -22.14 -5.23 -13.20
C ARG A 143 -22.92 -5.32 -11.91
N GLY A 144 -23.95 -4.51 -11.81
CA GLY A 144 -24.87 -4.44 -10.68
C GLY A 144 -25.44 -3.05 -10.55
N ASP A 145 -26.53 -2.92 -9.80
CA ASP A 145 -27.18 -1.65 -9.49
C ASP A 145 -26.82 -1.20 -8.06
N LYS A 146 -27.52 -1.71 -7.05
CA LYS A 146 -27.24 -1.37 -5.65
C LYS A 146 -25.99 -2.07 -5.11
N ARG A 147 -25.74 -3.28 -5.57
CA ARG A 147 -24.61 -4.12 -5.19
C ARG A 147 -24.03 -4.81 -6.43
N VAL A 148 -22.79 -5.28 -6.32
CA VAL A 148 -22.18 -6.16 -7.33
C VAL A 148 -23.05 -7.39 -7.52
N GLU A 149 -23.39 -7.70 -8.76
CA GLU A 149 -24.15 -8.90 -9.18
C GLU A 149 -23.27 -9.82 -10.02
N GLN A 150 -22.41 -9.22 -10.84
CA GLN A 150 -21.49 -9.95 -11.70
C GLN A 150 -20.16 -9.21 -11.84
N VAL A 151 -19.11 -10.01 -12.03
CA VAL A 151 -17.79 -9.55 -12.43
C VAL A 151 -17.37 -10.31 -13.69
N VAL A 152 -16.92 -9.58 -14.71
CA VAL A 152 -16.38 -10.19 -15.94
C VAL A 152 -14.86 -10.20 -15.83
N VAL A 153 -14.27 -11.37 -16.08
CA VAL A 153 -12.83 -11.61 -16.07
C VAL A 153 -12.42 -12.05 -17.47
N SER A 154 -11.36 -11.46 -18.00
CA SER A 154 -10.82 -11.83 -19.31
C SER A 154 -9.34 -12.19 -19.20
N ALA A 155 -8.88 -13.11 -20.04
CA ALA A 155 -7.46 -13.33 -20.25
C ALA A 155 -6.81 -12.06 -20.81
N VAL A 156 -5.52 -11.90 -20.58
CA VAL A 156 -4.73 -10.79 -21.14
C VAL A 156 -3.58 -11.34 -22.00
N ASP A 157 -3.24 -10.56 -23.02
CA ASP A 157 -2.07 -10.81 -23.86
C ASP A 157 -0.76 -10.35 -23.17
N ASP A 158 0.40 -10.56 -23.82
CA ASP A 158 1.72 -10.14 -23.33
C ASP A 158 1.83 -8.62 -23.14
N SER A 159 0.96 -7.84 -23.78
CA SER A 159 0.84 -6.39 -23.61
C SER A 159 -0.14 -6.01 -22.51
N ARG A 160 -0.65 -6.99 -21.75
CA ARG A 160 -1.67 -6.85 -20.69
C ARG A 160 -3.00 -6.27 -21.18
N ARG A 161 -3.36 -6.52 -22.44
CA ARG A 161 -4.64 -6.12 -23.01
C ARG A 161 -5.61 -7.30 -22.96
N PRO A 162 -6.88 -7.06 -22.62
CA PRO A 162 -7.89 -8.11 -22.63
C PRO A 162 -8.02 -8.78 -24.01
N VAL A 163 -8.05 -10.10 -24.01
CA VAL A 163 -8.24 -10.91 -25.24
C VAL A 163 -9.73 -11.05 -25.49
N PRO A 164 -10.26 -10.54 -26.63
CA PRO A 164 -11.68 -10.69 -26.96
C PRO A 164 -12.09 -12.16 -27.07
N GLY A 165 -13.27 -12.52 -26.55
CA GLY A 165 -13.80 -13.88 -26.56
C GLY A 165 -13.28 -14.78 -25.43
N SER A 166 -12.46 -14.26 -24.53
CA SER A 166 -11.98 -14.99 -23.35
C SER A 166 -12.77 -14.69 -22.08
N GLU A 167 -13.86 -13.95 -22.18
CA GLU A 167 -14.64 -13.46 -21.06
C GLU A 167 -15.26 -14.61 -20.26
N MET A 168 -15.03 -14.60 -18.96
CA MET A 168 -15.69 -15.43 -17.97
C MET A 168 -16.54 -14.54 -17.06
N VAL A 169 -17.80 -14.93 -16.85
CA VAL A 169 -18.72 -14.19 -15.98
C VAL A 169 -18.86 -14.92 -14.66
N PHE A 170 -18.60 -14.21 -13.57
CA PHE A 170 -18.79 -14.70 -12.23
C PHE A 170 -19.99 -14.00 -11.56
N ASP A 171 -21.04 -14.76 -11.23
CA ASP A 171 -22.13 -14.28 -10.39
C ASP A 171 -21.61 -14.14 -8.97
N CYS A 172 -21.43 -12.92 -8.48
CA CYS A 172 -20.86 -12.62 -7.17
C CYS A 172 -21.46 -11.35 -6.59
N ASP A 173 -21.38 -11.19 -5.28
CA ASP A 173 -21.85 -10.00 -4.57
C ASP A 173 -20.70 -9.11 -4.09
N THR A 174 -19.45 -9.56 -4.28
CA THR A 174 -18.27 -8.87 -3.79
C THR A 174 -17.07 -9.08 -4.69
N LEU A 175 -16.40 -7.97 -5.02
CA LEU A 175 -15.06 -7.94 -5.63
C LEU A 175 -14.07 -7.40 -4.62
N LEU A 176 -13.04 -8.19 -4.29
CA LEU A 176 -11.91 -7.77 -3.49
C LEU A 176 -10.73 -7.36 -4.37
N LEU A 177 -10.11 -6.25 -4.03
CA LEU A 177 -8.94 -5.72 -4.73
C LEU A 177 -7.69 -5.87 -3.86
N SER A 178 -6.74 -6.68 -4.31
CA SER A 178 -5.39 -6.85 -3.73
C SER A 178 -4.34 -6.52 -4.78
N VAL A 179 -4.40 -5.30 -5.33
CA VAL A 179 -3.70 -4.88 -6.56
C VAL A 179 -2.54 -3.94 -6.28
N GLY A 180 -1.95 -4.08 -5.12
CA GLY A 180 -0.77 -3.33 -4.68
C GLY A 180 -1.11 -2.11 -3.83
N LEU A 181 -0.04 -1.48 -3.36
CA LEU A 181 -0.04 -0.40 -2.39
C LEU A 181 0.54 0.88 -3.01
N ILE A 182 0.20 2.03 -2.45
CA ILE A 182 0.72 3.34 -2.83
C ILE A 182 1.29 3.99 -1.57
N PRO A 183 2.59 4.32 -1.53
CA PRO A 183 3.17 5.10 -0.45
C PRO A 183 2.40 6.39 -0.18
N GLU A 184 2.13 6.70 1.10
CA GLU A 184 1.26 7.81 1.50
C GLU A 184 2.06 9.11 1.61
N ASN A 185 2.08 9.90 0.55
CA ASN A 185 2.98 11.04 0.41
C ASN A 185 2.28 12.38 0.09
N GLU A 186 1.03 12.55 0.49
CA GLU A 186 0.36 13.85 0.31
C GLU A 186 1.03 14.94 1.15
N LEU A 187 1.26 14.67 2.44
CA LEU A 187 1.98 15.59 3.35
C LEU A 187 3.44 15.82 2.91
N SER A 188 4.11 14.77 2.43
CA SER A 188 5.48 14.89 1.92
C SER A 188 5.56 15.88 0.74
N ARG A 189 4.61 15.80 -0.20
CA ARG A 189 4.52 16.73 -1.36
C ARG A 189 4.20 18.15 -0.92
N GLN A 190 3.27 18.32 0.03
CA GLN A 190 2.94 19.64 0.56
C GLN A 190 4.14 20.31 1.22
N ALA A 191 4.92 19.55 1.99
CA ALA A 191 6.15 20.01 2.61
C ALA A 191 7.27 20.34 1.60
N GLY A 192 7.15 19.92 0.33
CA GLY A 192 8.18 20.13 -0.67
C GLY A 192 9.26 19.04 -0.70
N VAL A 193 9.02 17.89 -0.10
CA VAL A 193 9.93 16.74 -0.18
C VAL A 193 9.97 16.18 -1.60
N GLU A 194 11.17 15.98 -2.15
CA GLU A 194 11.35 15.32 -3.44
C GLU A 194 10.94 13.85 -3.37
N LEU A 195 10.14 13.40 -4.34
CA LEU A 195 9.70 12.02 -4.45
C LEU A 195 10.41 11.29 -5.59
N ASP A 196 10.77 10.05 -5.34
CA ASP A 196 11.28 9.15 -6.37
C ASP A 196 10.13 8.68 -7.28
N PRO A 197 10.22 8.83 -8.61
CA PRO A 197 9.13 8.51 -9.53
C PRO A 197 8.86 7.00 -9.65
N ARG A 198 9.76 6.14 -9.17
CA ARG A 198 9.60 4.69 -9.23
C ARG A 198 8.92 4.13 -8.00
N THR A 199 9.34 4.57 -6.82
CA THR A 199 8.73 4.16 -5.55
C THR A 199 7.50 4.97 -5.21
N ASN A 200 7.35 6.21 -5.72
CA ASN A 200 6.42 7.24 -5.26
C ASN A 200 6.60 7.63 -3.79
N GLY A 201 7.72 7.26 -3.18
CA GLY A 201 8.13 7.65 -1.84
C GLY A 201 9.17 8.77 -1.85
N PRO A 202 9.52 9.32 -0.67
CA PRO A 202 10.58 10.29 -0.53
C PRO A 202 11.91 9.76 -1.09
N ARG A 203 12.62 10.62 -1.82
CA ARG A 203 14.02 10.41 -2.11
C ARG A 203 14.79 10.57 -0.80
N VAL A 204 15.56 9.55 -0.42
CA VAL A 204 16.28 9.54 0.86
C VAL A 204 17.77 9.29 0.68
N TYR A 205 18.54 9.84 1.61
CA TYR A 205 19.97 9.56 1.78
C TYR A 205 20.18 8.28 2.59
N GLU A 206 21.42 7.85 2.75
CA GLU A 206 21.79 6.64 3.49
C GLU A 206 21.33 6.62 4.94
N ASN A 207 21.18 7.80 5.55
CA ASN A 207 20.68 7.99 6.91
C ASN A 207 19.14 8.16 6.99
N MET A 208 18.43 7.93 5.88
CA MET A 208 16.98 8.12 5.74
C MET A 208 16.51 9.57 5.80
N GLU A 209 17.41 10.56 5.77
CA GLU A 209 17.05 11.97 5.63
C GLU A 209 16.49 12.20 4.21
N THR A 210 15.48 13.06 4.09
CA THR A 210 14.88 13.43 2.80
C THR A 210 15.60 14.62 2.18
N SER A 211 15.09 15.12 1.04
CA SER A 211 15.58 16.37 0.44
C SER A 211 15.41 17.61 1.34
N LEU A 212 14.60 17.51 2.40
CA LEU A 212 14.44 18.58 3.40
C LEU A 212 15.25 18.27 4.65
N SER A 213 16.14 19.20 5.02
CA SER A 213 16.99 19.04 6.21
C SER A 213 16.17 18.88 7.49
N GLY A 214 16.50 17.85 8.29
CA GLY A 214 15.81 17.50 9.53
C GLY A 214 14.46 16.80 9.31
N VAL A 215 14.14 16.40 8.07
CA VAL A 215 12.98 15.58 7.76
C VAL A 215 13.44 14.23 7.26
N PHE A 216 13.10 13.17 7.97
CA PHE A 216 13.46 11.78 7.71
C PHE A 216 12.23 10.99 7.28
N ALA A 217 12.41 9.87 6.59
CA ALA A 217 11.32 9.00 6.21
C ALA A 217 11.72 7.53 6.33
N CYS A 218 10.78 6.64 6.72
CA CYS A 218 11.04 5.22 6.88
C CYS A 218 9.79 4.36 6.65
N GLY A 219 10.01 3.10 6.29
CA GLY A 219 8.96 2.12 6.07
C GLY A 219 8.16 2.36 4.78
N ASN A 220 6.91 1.93 4.75
CA ASN A 220 6.11 1.91 3.53
C ASN A 220 5.76 3.29 2.93
N VAL A 221 6.06 4.37 3.61
CA VAL A 221 5.98 5.72 3.02
C VAL A 221 7.11 5.97 2.02
N VAL A 222 8.27 5.31 2.19
CA VAL A 222 9.44 5.40 1.29
C VAL A 222 9.29 4.46 0.10
N HIS A 223 9.05 3.20 0.39
CA HIS A 223 8.70 2.16 -0.59
C HIS A 223 7.97 1.02 0.12
N VAL A 224 7.23 0.22 -0.65
CA VAL A 224 6.50 -0.92 -0.08
C VAL A 224 7.46 -2.06 0.24
N HIS A 225 7.44 -2.53 1.48
CA HIS A 225 8.26 -3.65 1.96
C HIS A 225 7.46 -4.95 1.98
N ASP A 226 8.13 -6.06 1.69
CA ASP A 226 7.57 -7.39 1.81
C ASP A 226 7.63 -7.93 3.25
N LEU A 227 8.63 -7.49 4.04
CA LEU A 227 8.88 -7.97 5.40
C LEU A 227 9.01 -6.79 6.39
N VAL A 228 8.35 -6.93 7.54
CA VAL A 228 8.41 -5.94 8.62
C VAL A 228 9.80 -5.78 9.23
N ASP A 229 10.67 -6.79 9.12
CA ASP A 229 12.05 -6.72 9.58
C ASP A 229 12.84 -5.58 8.91
N PHE A 230 12.66 -5.41 7.59
CA PHE A 230 13.28 -4.31 6.86
C PHE A 230 12.70 -2.94 7.27
N VAL A 231 11.39 -2.87 7.52
CA VAL A 231 10.74 -1.67 8.06
C VAL A 231 11.37 -1.28 9.40
N THR A 232 11.62 -2.26 10.28
CA THR A 232 12.23 -2.05 11.58
C THR A 232 13.66 -1.51 11.45
N MET A 233 14.45 -2.08 10.54
CA MET A 233 15.82 -1.62 10.27
C MET A 233 15.86 -0.18 9.76
N GLU A 234 14.99 0.18 8.81
CA GLU A 234 14.87 1.55 8.30
C GLU A 234 14.41 2.53 9.39
N SER A 235 13.41 2.13 10.18
CA SER A 235 12.87 2.98 11.25
C SER A 235 13.91 3.26 12.33
N THR A 236 14.72 2.26 12.69
CA THR A 236 15.84 2.43 13.64
C THR A 236 16.86 3.42 13.09
N ARG A 237 17.26 3.25 11.82
CA ARG A 237 18.22 4.15 11.16
C ARG A 237 17.70 5.60 11.11
N ALA A 238 16.44 5.78 10.70
CA ALA A 238 15.82 7.11 10.67
C ALA A 238 15.72 7.76 12.03
N GLY A 239 15.38 6.99 13.08
CA GLY A 239 15.31 7.48 14.45
C GLY A 239 16.67 7.90 15.03
N GLU A 240 17.70 7.10 14.81
CA GLU A 240 19.08 7.40 15.21
C GLU A 240 19.60 8.65 14.50
N ALA A 241 19.35 8.75 13.19
CA ALA A 241 19.76 9.92 12.40
C ALA A 241 19.05 11.20 12.83
N ALA A 242 17.74 11.13 13.12
CA ALA A 242 16.98 12.26 13.64
C ALA A 242 17.49 12.71 15.02
N ALA A 243 17.87 11.76 15.88
CA ALA A 243 18.46 12.07 17.19
C ALA A 243 19.83 12.75 17.05
N ALA A 244 20.70 12.25 16.17
CA ALA A 244 22.00 12.85 15.88
C ALA A 244 21.83 14.27 15.29
N TYR A 245 20.87 14.47 14.41
CA TYR A 245 20.52 15.78 13.86
C TYR A 245 20.19 16.80 14.96
N LEU A 246 19.39 16.42 15.96
CA LEU A 246 19.01 17.28 17.08
C LEU A 246 20.18 17.61 18.02
N GLN A 247 21.20 16.74 18.09
CA GLN A 247 22.41 16.95 18.89
C GLN A 247 23.45 17.84 18.20
N GLY A 248 23.20 18.20 16.94
CA GLY A 248 24.15 18.95 16.14
C GLY A 248 25.27 18.09 15.56
N ASP A 249 25.19 16.76 15.75
CA ASP A 249 26.09 15.77 15.13
C ASP A 249 25.65 15.43 13.69
N ALA A 250 24.64 16.13 13.19
CA ALA A 250 24.24 15.99 11.80
C ALA A 250 25.47 16.29 10.94
N ARG A 251 25.93 15.29 10.26
CA ARG A 251 26.71 15.50 9.04
C ARG A 251 25.80 16.35 8.17
N GLY A 252 26.06 17.64 8.13
CA GLY A 252 25.35 18.57 7.25
C GLY A 252 25.21 17.91 5.90
N GLY A 253 24.10 18.15 5.20
CA GLY A 253 23.79 17.47 3.94
C GLY A 253 25.06 17.29 3.10
N PRO A 254 25.23 16.18 2.40
CA PRO A 254 26.52 15.72 1.92
C PRO A 254 27.21 16.82 1.14
N ALA A 255 28.48 17.07 1.47
CA ALA A 255 29.32 17.99 0.73
C ALA A 255 29.45 17.55 -0.77
N LEU A 256 29.07 16.31 -1.05
CA LEU A 256 28.99 15.73 -2.39
C LEU A 256 27.87 14.68 -2.40
N GLU A 257 26.79 14.94 -3.13
CA GLU A 257 25.73 13.95 -3.38
C GLU A 257 26.20 12.95 -4.44
N VAL A 258 26.22 11.68 -4.07
CA VAL A 258 26.51 10.58 -4.99
C VAL A 258 25.20 9.81 -5.27
N PRO A 259 24.59 9.99 -6.45
CA PRO A 259 23.36 9.27 -6.79
C PRO A 259 23.64 7.78 -7.01
N ILE A 260 22.82 6.94 -6.40
CA ILE A 260 22.82 5.50 -6.63
C ILE A 260 21.95 5.21 -7.86
N ARG A 261 22.51 4.46 -8.82
CA ARG A 261 21.81 4.06 -10.02
C ARG A 261 21.51 2.57 -9.99
N ALA A 262 20.25 2.21 -10.23
CA ALA A 262 19.84 0.83 -10.42
C ALA A 262 20.57 0.24 -11.65
N GLY A 263 21.24 -0.91 -11.47
CA GLY A 263 21.86 -1.68 -12.54
C GLY A 263 20.88 -2.60 -13.25
N GLU A 264 21.41 -3.48 -14.11
CA GLU A 264 20.59 -4.47 -14.82
C GLU A 264 19.86 -5.39 -13.82
N GLY A 265 18.58 -5.64 -14.07
CA GLY A 265 17.74 -6.49 -13.21
C GLY A 265 17.25 -5.83 -11.90
N VAL A 266 17.65 -4.58 -11.61
CA VAL A 266 17.23 -3.82 -10.45
C VAL A 266 16.25 -2.72 -10.86
N THR A 267 15.05 -2.71 -10.25
CA THR A 267 14.02 -1.73 -10.61
C THR A 267 14.29 -0.36 -9.99
N TYR A 268 14.71 -0.33 -8.73
CA TYR A 268 15.03 0.89 -7.96
C TYR A 268 15.96 0.57 -6.79
N THR A 269 16.49 1.59 -6.15
CA THR A 269 17.31 1.50 -4.93
C THR A 269 16.74 2.38 -3.84
N VAL A 270 16.88 1.97 -2.60
CA VAL A 270 16.68 2.77 -1.39
C VAL A 270 17.88 2.50 -0.48
N PRO A 271 18.67 3.53 -0.12
CA PRO A 271 18.54 4.94 -0.49
C PRO A 271 18.80 5.21 -1.98
N GLN A 272 18.46 6.42 -2.43
CA GLN A 272 18.75 6.89 -3.79
C GLN A 272 20.04 7.70 -3.88
N VAL A 273 20.56 8.14 -2.74
CA VAL A 273 21.75 9.02 -2.64
C VAL A 273 22.61 8.60 -1.45
N ILE A 274 23.92 8.71 -1.59
CA ILE A 274 24.91 8.57 -0.52
C ILE A 274 25.58 9.91 -0.31
#